data_00534bf704cf3e00165ad004af716eb8
#
_entry.id   00534bf704cf3e00165ad004af716eb8
#
_cell.length_a   1.000
_cell.length_b   1.000
_cell.length_c   1.000
_cell.angle_alpha   90.00
_cell.angle_beta   90.00
_cell.angle_gamma   90.00
#
_symmetry.space_group_name_H-M   'P 1'
#
loop_
_entity.id
_entity.type
_entity.pdbx_description
1 polymer ?
#
loop_
_entity_poly.entity_id
_entity_poly.type
_entity_poly.pdbx_seq_one_letter_code
_entity_poly.pdbx_strand_id
1 'polypeptide(L)'
;MRGRKNEKTTGADEAGAVVLTGLAPVAGEAPRILILGSMPGAASLAAAQYYAHPANRFWPLMALLFPEEAARLSSSDYEERLEGLRRSGVALWDTIGSCERAGSLDSSIRNMTPNDVAGLLKAHPTIGTVVLNGSKSAVVWRRHAQREALLERPDLRVLALPSTSPANARLRLADLEMTWREALAVG
;
A
#
# COMPACT_ATOMS: atom_id res chain seq x y z
N MET A 1 63.88 21.68 10.70
CA MET A 1 62.74 21.77 9.79
C MET A 1 61.88 20.53 9.95
N ARG A 2 60.75 20.64 10.61
CA ARG A 2 59.80 19.52 10.82
C ARG A 2 58.49 19.87 10.10
N GLY A 3 58.16 19.08 9.04
CA GLY A 3 56.96 19.23 8.26
C GLY A 3 55.72 18.82 9.08
N ARG A 4 54.74 19.71 9.16
CA ARG A 4 53.41 19.42 9.70
C ARG A 4 52.60 18.63 8.66
N LYS A 5 52.18 17.42 9.03
CA LYS A 5 51.20 16.66 8.28
C LYS A 5 49.84 17.32 8.45
N ASN A 6 49.20 17.60 7.32
CA ASN A 6 47.84 18.09 7.21
C ASN A 6 46.91 16.89 7.42
N GLU A 7 46.19 16.83 8.56
CA GLU A 7 45.07 15.93 8.76
C GLU A 7 43.89 16.50 8.01
N LYS A 8 43.46 15.80 6.96
CA LYS A 8 42.18 16.00 6.32
C LYS A 8 41.12 15.35 7.21
N THR A 9 40.39 16.16 7.95
CA THR A 9 39.13 15.80 8.61
C THR A 9 38.08 15.61 7.51
N THR A 10 37.82 14.38 7.16
CA THR A 10 36.62 14.01 6.41
C THR A 10 35.46 14.00 7.38
N GLY A 11 34.76 15.14 7.50
CA GLY A 11 33.46 15.23 8.08
C GLY A 11 32.48 14.60 7.08
N ALA A 12 32.11 13.33 7.26
CA ALA A 12 30.91 12.78 6.66
C ALA A 12 29.74 13.39 7.40
N ASP A 13 28.97 14.25 6.73
CA ASP A 13 27.66 14.68 7.19
C ASP A 13 26.78 13.43 7.35
N GLU A 14 26.58 12.99 8.59
CA GLU A 14 25.48 12.10 8.96
C GLU A 14 24.18 12.92 8.81
N ALA A 15 23.71 13.09 7.60
CA ALA A 15 22.33 13.45 7.35
C ALA A 15 21.49 12.27 7.85
N GLY A 16 20.96 12.40 9.07
CA GLY A 16 20.11 11.37 9.69
C GLY A 16 19.03 10.96 8.71
N ALA A 17 18.93 9.66 8.42
CA ALA A 17 17.92 9.13 7.50
C ALA A 17 16.53 9.53 7.99
N VAL A 18 15.76 10.19 7.11
CA VAL A 18 14.40 10.64 7.46
C VAL A 18 13.48 9.42 7.50
N VAL A 19 12.90 9.17 8.67
CA VAL A 19 11.89 8.12 8.85
C VAL A 19 10.56 8.63 8.31
N LEU A 20 10.02 7.92 7.33
CA LEU A 20 8.70 8.17 6.76
C LEU A 20 7.67 7.34 7.53
N THR A 21 6.56 7.96 7.91
CA THR A 21 5.41 7.27 8.51
C THR A 21 4.29 7.13 7.47
N GLY A 22 3.67 5.95 7.41
CA GLY A 22 2.55 5.64 6.52
C GLY A 22 1.26 6.34 6.92
N LEU A 23 0.21 6.05 6.17
CA LEU A 23 -1.14 6.60 6.39
C LEU A 23 -1.95 5.67 7.31
N ALA A 24 -2.96 6.23 7.97
CA ALA A 24 -3.94 5.46 8.74
C ALA A 24 -4.77 4.54 7.82
N PRO A 25 -5.28 3.40 8.32
CA PRO A 25 -6.17 2.55 7.54
C PRO A 25 -7.48 3.25 7.23
N VAL A 26 -8.07 2.90 6.09
CA VAL A 26 -9.40 3.30 5.68
C VAL A 26 -10.30 2.07 5.73
N ALA A 27 -11.37 2.11 6.49
CA ALA A 27 -12.36 1.03 6.54
C ALA A 27 -13.76 1.63 6.74
N GLY A 28 -14.76 0.98 6.16
CA GLY A 28 -16.17 1.22 6.49
C GLY A 28 -16.61 0.36 7.67
N GLU A 29 -17.92 0.30 7.95
CA GLU A 29 -18.47 -0.49 9.06
C GLU A 29 -18.31 -2.00 8.89
N ALA A 30 -18.49 -2.51 7.67
CA ALA A 30 -18.44 -3.93 7.36
C ALA A 30 -17.63 -4.22 6.09
N PRO A 31 -16.31 -3.97 6.09
CA PRO A 31 -15.46 -4.23 4.95
C PRO A 31 -15.35 -5.74 4.70
N ARG A 32 -15.35 -6.14 3.43
CA ARG A 32 -15.23 -7.54 2.99
C ARG A 32 -13.85 -7.84 2.39
N ILE A 33 -13.22 -6.83 1.81
CA ILE A 33 -11.94 -6.91 1.13
C ILE A 33 -10.98 -5.92 1.78
N LEU A 34 -9.79 -6.37 2.17
CA LEU A 34 -8.69 -5.49 2.58
C LEU A 34 -7.63 -5.46 1.48
N ILE A 35 -7.41 -4.28 0.91
CA ILE A 35 -6.30 -4.09 -0.05
C ILE A 35 -5.10 -3.51 0.69
N LEU A 36 -3.96 -4.19 0.60
CA LEU A 36 -2.71 -3.81 1.24
C LEU A 36 -1.68 -3.36 0.20
N GLY A 37 -1.29 -2.09 0.23
CA GLY A 37 -0.09 -1.61 -0.42
C GLY A 37 1.18 -2.00 0.35
N SER A 38 2.33 -1.55 -0.13
CA SER A 38 3.61 -1.68 0.59
C SER A 38 3.83 -0.52 1.56
N MET A 39 3.97 0.69 1.03
CA MET A 39 4.18 1.96 1.73
C MET A 39 3.75 3.10 0.79
N PRO A 40 3.07 4.14 1.28
CA PRO A 40 2.67 5.25 0.43
C PRO A 40 3.86 5.90 -0.27
N GLY A 41 3.75 6.24 -1.55
CA GLY A 41 4.76 6.99 -2.29
C GLY A 41 4.88 8.44 -1.82
N ALA A 42 5.91 9.17 -2.26
CA ALA A 42 6.15 10.55 -1.85
C ALA A 42 4.94 11.48 -2.13
N ALA A 43 4.31 11.34 -3.29
CA ALA A 43 3.10 12.12 -3.62
C ALA A 43 1.93 11.81 -2.66
N SER A 44 1.76 10.54 -2.26
CA SER A 44 0.71 10.12 -1.33
C SER A 44 0.96 10.65 0.08
N LEU A 45 2.21 10.60 0.56
CA LEU A 45 2.57 11.15 1.86
C LEU A 45 2.41 12.67 1.90
N ALA A 46 2.84 13.37 0.85
CA ALA A 46 2.71 14.83 0.76
C ALA A 46 1.25 15.30 0.73
N ALA A 47 0.38 14.54 0.06
CA ALA A 47 -1.05 14.82 -0.02
C ALA A 47 -1.87 14.25 1.16
N ALA A 48 -1.28 13.41 2.01
CA ALA A 48 -1.97 12.57 2.99
C ALA A 48 -3.11 11.73 2.35
N GLN A 49 -2.91 11.22 1.13
CA GLN A 49 -3.91 10.50 0.34
C GLN A 49 -3.34 9.22 -0.25
N TYR A 50 -4.07 8.12 -0.16
CA TYR A 50 -3.72 6.88 -0.83
C TYR A 50 -3.71 7.05 -2.34
N TYR A 51 -2.65 6.51 -2.97
CA TYR A 51 -2.50 6.46 -4.44
C TYR A 51 -2.66 7.83 -5.14
N ALA A 52 -2.14 8.91 -4.51
CA ALA A 52 -2.27 10.29 -5.01
C ALA A 52 -1.46 10.58 -6.28
N HIS A 53 -0.46 9.74 -6.63
CA HIS A 53 0.31 9.96 -7.86
C HIS A 53 -0.59 9.83 -9.10
N PRO A 54 -0.66 10.82 -10.00
CA PRO A 54 -1.64 10.85 -11.09
C PRO A 54 -1.53 9.68 -12.08
N ALA A 55 -0.34 9.10 -12.24
CA ALA A 55 -0.15 7.90 -13.07
C ALA A 55 -0.42 6.57 -12.30
N ASN A 56 -0.85 6.61 -11.04
CA ASN A 56 -1.25 5.39 -10.34
C ASN A 56 -2.61 4.92 -10.83
N ARG A 57 -2.70 3.63 -11.17
CA ARG A 57 -3.91 3.03 -11.75
C ARG A 57 -4.90 2.52 -10.72
N PHE A 58 -4.65 2.73 -9.42
CA PHE A 58 -5.53 2.23 -8.36
C PHE A 58 -6.96 2.75 -8.48
N TRP A 59 -7.14 4.08 -8.48
CA TRP A 59 -8.47 4.67 -8.53
C TRP A 59 -9.23 4.35 -9.82
N PRO A 60 -8.62 4.46 -11.02
CA PRO A 60 -9.25 3.98 -12.24
C PRO A 60 -9.61 2.50 -12.22
N LEU A 61 -8.75 1.66 -11.63
CA LEU A 61 -9.02 0.23 -11.49
C LEU A 61 -10.22 -0.03 -10.56
N MET A 62 -10.28 0.65 -9.40
CA MET A 62 -11.42 0.50 -8.48
C MET A 62 -12.73 0.91 -9.15
N ALA A 63 -12.76 1.98 -9.92
CA ALA A 63 -13.94 2.41 -10.66
C ALA A 63 -14.43 1.38 -11.70
N LEU A 64 -13.50 0.64 -12.32
CA LEU A 64 -13.84 -0.46 -13.25
C LEU A 64 -14.34 -1.71 -12.50
N LEU A 65 -13.76 -2.03 -11.36
CA LEU A 65 -14.13 -3.21 -10.57
C LEU A 65 -15.47 -3.04 -9.83
N PHE A 66 -15.81 -1.81 -9.44
CA PHE A 66 -17.02 -1.47 -8.71
C PHE A 66 -17.84 -0.42 -9.45
N PRO A 67 -18.51 -0.80 -10.55
CA PRO A 67 -19.18 0.13 -11.46
C PRO A 67 -20.32 0.93 -10.78
N GLU A 68 -20.95 0.39 -9.76
CA GLU A 68 -22.01 1.06 -8.99
C GLU A 68 -21.51 2.29 -8.21
N GLU A 69 -20.23 2.30 -7.84
CA GLU A 69 -19.58 3.42 -7.16
C GLU A 69 -18.57 4.16 -8.09
N ALA A 70 -18.58 3.89 -9.39
CA ALA A 70 -17.60 4.42 -10.34
C ALA A 70 -17.56 5.95 -10.34
N ALA A 71 -18.69 6.61 -10.20
CA ALA A 71 -18.78 8.07 -10.15
C ALA A 71 -17.97 8.64 -8.97
N ARG A 72 -18.14 8.06 -7.76
CA ARG A 72 -17.36 8.45 -6.57
C ARG A 72 -15.89 8.09 -6.71
N LEU A 73 -15.59 6.88 -7.13
CA LEU A 73 -14.21 6.37 -7.28
C LEU A 73 -13.40 7.16 -8.33
N SER A 74 -14.09 7.82 -9.26
CA SER A 74 -13.48 8.71 -10.28
C SER A 74 -13.52 10.19 -9.91
N SER A 75 -14.07 10.55 -8.75
CA SER A 75 -14.17 11.94 -8.30
C SER A 75 -12.78 12.58 -8.15
N SER A 76 -12.68 13.89 -8.33
CA SER A 76 -11.50 14.67 -7.95
C SER A 76 -11.40 14.87 -6.43
N ASP A 77 -12.52 14.77 -5.72
CA ASP A 77 -12.58 14.84 -4.26
C ASP A 77 -12.13 13.50 -3.65
N TYR A 78 -11.16 13.58 -2.75
CA TYR A 78 -10.60 12.38 -2.11
C TYR A 78 -11.58 11.72 -1.13
N GLU A 79 -12.36 12.48 -0.40
CA GLU A 79 -13.35 11.93 0.55
C GLU A 79 -14.48 11.19 -0.21
N GLU A 80 -14.89 11.70 -1.38
CA GLU A 80 -15.83 10.98 -2.25
C GLU A 80 -15.24 9.63 -2.71
N ARG A 81 -13.94 9.58 -3.07
CA ARG A 81 -13.28 8.32 -3.41
C ARG A 81 -13.24 7.35 -2.24
N LEU A 82 -12.96 7.82 -1.03
CA LEU A 82 -12.96 7.00 0.17
C LEU A 82 -14.35 6.46 0.48
N GLU A 83 -15.38 7.28 0.31
CA GLU A 83 -16.77 6.85 0.48
C GLU A 83 -17.15 5.79 -0.56
N GLY A 84 -16.74 5.94 -1.81
CA GLY A 84 -16.91 4.92 -2.84
C GLY A 84 -16.26 3.58 -2.46
N LEU A 85 -15.04 3.58 -1.89
CA LEU A 85 -14.40 2.36 -1.38
C LEU A 85 -15.18 1.74 -0.22
N ARG A 86 -15.57 2.54 0.76
CA ARG A 86 -16.33 2.06 1.93
C ARG A 86 -17.65 1.38 1.49
N ARG A 87 -18.38 2.01 0.57
CA ARG A 87 -19.63 1.47 0.01
C ARG A 87 -19.41 0.20 -0.82
N SER A 88 -18.26 0.09 -1.49
CA SER A 88 -17.84 -1.14 -2.17
C SER A 88 -17.44 -2.27 -1.21
N GLY A 89 -17.40 -2.01 0.10
CA GLY A 89 -16.95 -2.96 1.11
C GLY A 89 -15.43 -3.19 1.07
N VAL A 90 -14.66 -2.19 0.62
CA VAL A 90 -13.20 -2.25 0.51
C VAL A 90 -12.57 -1.43 1.62
N ALA A 91 -11.71 -2.07 2.41
CA ALA A 91 -10.76 -1.44 3.31
C ALA A 91 -9.39 -1.29 2.64
N LEU A 92 -8.63 -0.30 3.07
CA LEU A 92 -7.35 0.05 2.49
C LEU A 92 -6.31 0.33 3.56
N TRP A 93 -5.14 -0.24 3.42
CA TRP A 93 -3.97 0.06 4.23
C TRP A 93 -2.67 -0.32 3.52
N ASP A 94 -1.55 -0.26 4.25
CA ASP A 94 -0.24 -0.70 3.79
C ASP A 94 0.33 -1.75 4.75
N THR A 95 1.26 -2.59 4.27
CA THR A 95 1.95 -3.58 5.09
C THR A 95 3.08 -2.96 5.93
N ILE A 96 3.58 -1.78 5.55
CA ILE A 96 4.66 -1.05 6.23
C ILE A 96 4.09 0.20 6.87
N GLY A 97 4.28 0.33 8.19
CA GLY A 97 3.85 1.49 8.98
C GLY A 97 4.86 2.63 8.94
N SER A 98 6.15 2.32 8.96
CA SER A 98 7.22 3.31 8.83
C SER A 98 8.46 2.72 8.20
N CYS A 99 9.27 3.55 7.57
CA CYS A 99 10.53 3.13 6.98
C CYS A 99 11.44 4.32 6.65
N GLU A 100 12.70 4.03 6.39
CA GLU A 100 13.60 4.94 5.69
C GLU A 100 13.55 4.64 4.20
N ARG A 101 13.36 5.67 3.36
CA ARG A 101 13.29 5.50 1.90
C ARG A 101 13.67 6.78 1.17
N ALA A 102 14.56 6.67 0.20
CA ALA A 102 14.82 7.72 -0.78
C ALA A 102 13.84 7.58 -1.96
N GLY A 103 13.09 8.63 -2.27
CA GLY A 103 12.11 8.63 -3.35
C GLY A 103 10.88 7.74 -3.05
N SER A 104 10.35 7.08 -4.09
CA SER A 104 9.09 6.30 -3.99
C SER A 104 9.24 4.83 -4.38
N LEU A 105 10.46 4.36 -4.66
CA LEU A 105 10.68 2.97 -5.08
C LEU A 105 10.72 2.03 -3.88
N ASP A 106 9.98 0.93 -3.96
CA ASP A 106 9.95 -0.13 -2.94
C ASP A 106 11.32 -0.78 -2.69
N SER A 107 12.20 -0.80 -3.69
CA SER A 107 13.57 -1.31 -3.56
C SER A 107 14.48 -0.45 -2.68
N SER A 108 14.12 0.81 -2.46
CA SER A 108 14.85 1.74 -1.60
C SER A 108 14.41 1.70 -0.13
N ILE A 109 13.40 0.91 0.22
CA ILE A 109 12.91 0.78 1.60
C ILE A 109 13.96 0.10 2.49
N ARG A 110 14.30 0.74 3.61
CA ARG A 110 15.21 0.26 4.68
C ARG A 110 14.56 0.47 6.04
N ASN A 111 15.05 -0.23 7.05
CA ASN A 111 14.68 -0.05 8.46
C ASN A 111 13.16 0.07 8.68
N MET A 112 12.41 -0.84 8.04
CA MET A 112 10.94 -0.80 8.08
C MET A 112 10.38 -1.36 9.38
N THR A 113 9.31 -0.74 9.88
CA THR A 113 8.41 -1.27 10.89
C THR A 113 7.10 -1.68 10.21
N PRO A 114 6.65 -2.93 10.31
CA PRO A 114 5.37 -3.34 9.73
C PRO A 114 4.19 -2.74 10.47
N ASN A 115 3.05 -2.60 9.78
CA ASN A 115 1.78 -2.30 10.40
C ASN A 115 1.21 -3.55 11.08
N ASP A 116 0.38 -3.35 12.11
CA ASP A 116 -0.37 -4.40 12.78
C ASP A 116 -1.61 -4.80 11.96
N VAL A 117 -1.37 -5.51 10.86
CA VAL A 117 -2.44 -5.96 9.97
C VAL A 117 -3.29 -7.05 10.62
N ALA A 118 -2.70 -7.87 11.50
CA ALA A 118 -3.45 -8.90 12.23
C ALA A 118 -4.45 -8.25 13.19
N GLY A 119 -4.05 -7.21 13.92
CA GLY A 119 -4.96 -6.43 14.76
C GLY A 119 -6.09 -5.76 13.97
N LEU A 120 -5.80 -5.24 12.76
CA LEU A 120 -6.85 -4.69 11.88
C LEU A 120 -7.86 -5.77 11.47
N LEU A 121 -7.40 -6.95 11.06
CA LEU A 121 -8.28 -8.07 10.68
C LEU A 121 -9.15 -8.55 11.85
N LYS A 122 -8.60 -8.53 13.07
CA LYS A 122 -9.36 -8.85 14.28
C LYS A 122 -10.44 -7.80 14.58
N ALA A 123 -10.14 -6.52 14.36
CA ALA A 123 -11.10 -5.42 14.52
C ALA A 123 -12.22 -5.45 13.45
N HIS A 124 -11.95 -6.04 12.29
CA HIS A 124 -12.90 -6.12 11.16
C HIS A 124 -13.11 -7.60 10.73
N PRO A 125 -13.89 -8.39 11.50
CA PRO A 125 -14.07 -9.83 11.23
C PRO A 125 -14.83 -10.12 9.94
N THR A 126 -15.48 -9.13 9.35
CA THR A 126 -16.18 -9.24 8.05
C THR A 126 -15.23 -9.34 6.85
N ILE A 127 -13.95 -8.99 7.02
CA ILE A 127 -12.94 -9.12 5.96
C ILE A 127 -12.68 -10.61 5.71
N GLY A 128 -13.11 -11.10 4.55
CA GLY A 128 -12.86 -12.47 4.09
C GLY A 128 -11.74 -12.58 3.06
N THR A 129 -11.32 -11.45 2.49
CA THR A 129 -10.28 -11.43 1.44
C THR A 129 -9.24 -10.35 1.71
N VAL A 130 -7.97 -10.73 1.66
CA VAL A 130 -6.82 -9.81 1.67
C VAL A 130 -6.17 -9.80 0.29
N VAL A 131 -6.03 -8.62 -0.28
CA VAL A 131 -5.35 -8.40 -1.56
C VAL A 131 -4.02 -7.71 -1.31
N LEU A 132 -2.95 -8.32 -1.74
CA LEU A 132 -1.59 -7.79 -1.66
C LEU A 132 -1.26 -7.10 -2.99
N ASN A 133 -1.32 -5.77 -3.02
CA ASN A 133 -1.12 -4.96 -4.22
C ASN A 133 0.37 -4.83 -4.55
N GLY A 134 0.90 -5.85 -5.20
CA GLY A 134 2.27 -5.94 -5.66
C GLY A 134 3.18 -6.83 -4.81
N SER A 135 4.34 -7.15 -5.35
CA SER A 135 5.28 -8.12 -4.78
C SER A 135 5.86 -7.69 -3.44
N LYS A 136 6.13 -6.41 -3.22
CA LYS A 136 6.69 -5.92 -1.94
C LYS A 136 5.69 -6.10 -0.81
N SER A 137 4.42 -5.74 -1.02
CA SER A 137 3.34 -5.99 -0.07
C SER A 137 3.24 -7.49 0.27
N ALA A 138 3.30 -8.37 -0.74
CA ALA A 138 3.27 -9.81 -0.54
C ALA A 138 4.46 -10.35 0.27
N VAL A 139 5.66 -9.82 0.06
CA VAL A 139 6.85 -10.20 0.84
C VAL A 139 6.72 -9.80 2.29
N VAL A 140 6.29 -8.55 2.56
CA VAL A 140 6.13 -8.03 3.93
C VAL A 140 5.02 -8.78 4.66
N TRP A 141 3.86 -9.00 4.02
CA TRP A 141 2.78 -9.81 4.55
C TRP A 141 3.27 -11.18 5.02
N ARG A 142 3.91 -11.95 4.14
CA ARG A 142 4.41 -13.30 4.45
C ARG A 142 5.36 -13.32 5.64
N ARG A 143 6.20 -12.29 5.77
CA ARG A 143 7.22 -12.23 6.81
C ARG A 143 6.67 -11.82 8.18
N HIS A 144 5.68 -10.91 8.21
CA HIS A 144 5.30 -10.21 9.43
C HIS A 144 3.84 -10.39 9.88
N ALA A 145 2.90 -10.69 8.98
CA ALA A 145 1.48 -10.75 9.32
C ALA A 145 0.84 -12.12 9.05
N GLN A 146 1.27 -12.85 8.03
CA GLN A 146 0.59 -14.05 7.53
C GLN A 146 0.38 -15.11 8.61
N ARG A 147 1.40 -15.42 9.41
CA ARG A 147 1.32 -16.48 10.39
C ARG A 147 0.24 -16.19 11.43
N GLU A 148 0.24 -15.01 12.01
CA GLU A 148 -0.72 -14.61 13.03
C GLU A 148 -2.14 -14.52 12.45
N ALA A 149 -2.29 -13.84 11.31
CA ALA A 149 -3.57 -13.69 10.64
C ALA A 149 -4.22 -15.03 10.29
N LEU A 150 -3.48 -15.99 9.74
CA LEU A 150 -4.03 -17.29 9.32
C LEU A 150 -4.19 -18.28 10.49
N LEU A 151 -3.53 -18.09 11.62
CA LEU A 151 -3.82 -18.85 12.83
C LEU A 151 -5.18 -18.45 13.42
N GLU A 152 -5.50 -17.17 13.43
CA GLU A 152 -6.79 -16.67 13.92
C GLU A 152 -7.92 -16.80 12.88
N ARG A 153 -7.59 -16.67 11.59
CA ARG A 153 -8.52 -16.67 10.45
C ARG A 153 -8.05 -17.62 9.35
N PRO A 154 -8.16 -18.95 9.55
CA PRO A 154 -7.74 -19.95 8.55
C PRO A 154 -8.58 -19.93 7.27
N ASP A 155 -9.77 -19.34 7.32
CA ASP A 155 -10.70 -19.13 6.21
C ASP A 155 -10.32 -17.93 5.31
N LEU A 156 -9.36 -17.12 5.74
CA LEU A 156 -9.00 -15.88 5.05
C LEU A 156 -8.39 -16.17 3.67
N ARG A 157 -9.02 -15.62 2.63
CA ARG A 157 -8.51 -15.69 1.26
C ARG A 157 -7.43 -14.64 1.05
N VAL A 158 -6.23 -15.04 0.69
CA VAL A 158 -5.10 -14.12 0.45
C VAL A 158 -4.67 -14.16 -1.00
N LEU A 159 -4.72 -13.02 -1.69
CA LEU A 159 -4.45 -12.87 -3.11
C LEU A 159 -3.26 -11.92 -3.32
N ALA A 160 -2.20 -12.40 -3.97
CA ALA A 160 -1.09 -11.54 -4.41
C ALA A 160 -1.34 -11.12 -5.87
N LEU A 161 -1.69 -9.85 -6.07
CA LEU A 161 -2.08 -9.31 -7.38
C LEU A 161 -1.03 -8.33 -7.93
N PRO A 162 -0.99 -8.14 -9.26
CA PRO A 162 -0.09 -7.18 -9.87
C PRO A 162 -0.29 -5.76 -9.33
N SER A 163 0.83 -5.07 -9.11
CA SER A 163 0.81 -3.70 -8.56
C SER A 163 0.17 -2.69 -9.50
N THR A 164 -0.65 -1.80 -8.94
CA THR A 164 -1.23 -0.64 -9.63
C THR A 164 -0.25 0.52 -9.82
N SER A 165 0.92 0.44 -9.17
CA SER A 165 1.97 1.47 -9.25
C SER A 165 2.44 1.73 -10.68
N PRO A 166 2.77 2.99 -11.04
CA PRO A 166 3.43 3.33 -12.31
C PRO A 166 4.74 2.57 -12.55
N ALA A 167 5.43 2.16 -11.47
CA ALA A 167 6.64 1.34 -11.56
C ALA A 167 6.40 -0.04 -12.22
N ASN A 168 5.16 -0.53 -12.20
CA ASN A 168 4.75 -1.73 -12.94
C ASN A 168 4.32 -1.35 -14.39
N ALA A 169 5.23 -0.82 -15.17
CA ALA A 169 4.94 -0.30 -16.52
C ALA A 169 4.57 -1.40 -17.55
N ARG A 170 4.78 -2.67 -17.22
CA ARG A 170 4.53 -3.80 -18.15
C ARG A 170 3.04 -4.07 -18.38
N LEU A 171 2.19 -3.77 -17.41
CA LEU A 171 0.75 -4.02 -17.49
C LEU A 171 -0.01 -2.72 -17.71
N ARG A 172 -0.96 -2.74 -18.64
CA ARG A 172 -1.91 -1.64 -18.86
C ARG A 172 -3.07 -1.76 -17.88
N LEU A 173 -3.92 -0.74 -17.82
CA LEU A 173 -5.10 -0.73 -16.95
C LEU A 173 -6.03 -1.92 -17.25
N ALA A 174 -6.27 -2.22 -18.53
CA ALA A 174 -7.10 -3.35 -18.94
C ALA A 174 -6.53 -4.73 -18.49
N ASP A 175 -5.21 -4.89 -18.51
CA ASP A 175 -4.55 -6.12 -18.06
C ASP A 175 -4.71 -6.29 -16.54
N LEU A 176 -4.62 -5.18 -15.79
CA LEU A 176 -4.89 -5.16 -14.35
C LEU A 176 -6.35 -5.47 -14.05
N GLU A 177 -7.28 -4.83 -14.76
CA GLU A 177 -8.71 -5.04 -14.59
C GLU A 177 -9.08 -6.52 -14.77
N MET A 178 -8.67 -7.12 -15.86
CA MET A 178 -8.93 -8.54 -16.13
C MET A 178 -8.42 -9.43 -15.01
N THR A 179 -7.15 -9.25 -14.60
CA THR A 179 -6.53 -10.08 -13.55
C THR A 179 -7.19 -9.90 -12.19
N TRP A 180 -7.52 -8.64 -11.81
CA TRP A 180 -8.11 -8.35 -10.52
C TRP A 180 -9.58 -8.78 -10.46
N ARG A 181 -10.34 -8.58 -11.54
CA ARG A 181 -11.75 -8.99 -11.65
C ARG A 181 -11.89 -10.49 -11.52
N GLU A 182 -11.09 -11.26 -12.25
CA GLU A 182 -11.07 -12.73 -12.16
C GLU A 182 -10.70 -13.20 -10.75
N ALA A 183 -9.65 -12.63 -10.17
CA ALA A 183 -9.18 -13.02 -8.85
C ALA A 183 -10.18 -12.68 -7.73
N LEU A 184 -10.86 -11.54 -7.80
CA LEU A 184 -11.85 -11.13 -6.81
C LEU A 184 -13.23 -11.75 -7.04
N ALA A 185 -13.50 -12.34 -8.21
CA ALA A 185 -14.79 -12.84 -8.65
C ALA A 185 -15.92 -11.76 -8.52
N VAL A 186 -15.57 -10.50 -8.83
CA VAL A 186 -16.54 -9.40 -8.92
C VAL A 186 -17.06 -9.34 -10.35
N GLY A 187 -18.39 -9.41 -10.49
CA GLY A 187 -19.11 -9.42 -11.77
C GLY A 187 -19.57 -8.05 -12.20
#